data_c3943b27dd6456a93ff84c4afbc9d162
#
_entry.id   c3943b27dd6456a93ff84c4afbc9d162
#
_cell.length_a   1.000
_cell.length_b   1.000
_cell.length_c   1.000
_cell.angle_alpha   90.00
_cell.angle_beta   90.00
_cell.angle_gamma   90.00
#
_symmetry.space_group_name_H-M   'P 1'
#
loop_
_entity.id
_entity.type
_entity.pdbx_description
1 polymer ?
#
loop_
_entity_poly.entity_id
_entity_poly.type
_entity_poly.pdbx_seq_one_letter_code
_entity_poly.pdbx_strand_id
1 'polypeptide(L)'
;MKSNLSLRFNSLASSIFHAFLCFVLMVAATSLIRAQVAPLPDEQQLPDRMRSKMKEKPLIHVGHDNADFVGADHRILQAAVDYVYGLGGGTVEIGEGIYEMRDSLHLRSNVHVKGVPGKSILRKAKGYRTALALDGDFGEEQVTLEDPAGFEIGGGIMVTDDGAGGFHTTVARIQGRRGSTFAISNPLMSDCMVSQHAYAATLFPVISGVNCSGVEVQDLVVDGNKEENFLLNGCRGAGIYLYRGHGTSIRNCVVRNYFGDGISFQQSNDVQVTDCVSEGNTHLGLHPGSGSQRPIVSSNTARNNGEDGLFLCWRVRHGLFENNLLENNGRFGISIGHKDTDNLLRGNHIVMNEEAGVFFRNEAYGMAGHRNRLEENLIENNGRKSPAPGIRVRGETGGLIFRKNVIRETRSGDQALQTTGIRIESQAGQIELDNNSIQAKQNIIDLRQQ
;
A
#
# COMPACT_ATOMS: atom_id res chain seq x y z
N MET A 1 54.39 32.71 -65.14
CA MET A 1 53.33 31.82 -64.62
C MET A 1 53.22 31.92 -63.10
N LYS A 2 52.74 33.02 -62.54
CA LYS A 2 52.45 33.19 -61.10
C LYS A 2 51.41 34.35 -60.97
N SER A 3 50.15 34.18 -61.39
CA SER A 3 49.10 35.22 -61.15
C SER A 3 47.67 34.68 -61.18
N ASN A 4 47.41 33.36 -61.22
CA ASN A 4 46.02 32.88 -61.34
C ASN A 4 45.52 31.99 -60.18
N LEU A 5 46.29 31.87 -59.05
CA LEU A 5 45.87 31.01 -57.92
C LEU A 5 45.31 31.78 -56.74
N SER A 6 45.56 33.10 -56.61
CA SER A 6 45.05 33.90 -55.46
C SER A 6 43.60 34.37 -55.59
N LEU A 7 43.09 34.53 -56.84
CA LEU A 7 41.72 35.00 -57.10
C LEU A 7 40.64 33.91 -56.91
N ARG A 8 41.01 32.62 -57.02
CA ARG A 8 40.04 31.52 -56.82
C ARG A 8 39.79 31.19 -55.32
N PHE A 9 40.76 31.42 -54.45
CA PHE A 9 40.60 31.17 -52.99
C PHE A 9 39.70 32.24 -52.33
N ASN A 10 39.76 33.46 -52.74
CA ASN A 10 38.91 34.53 -52.16
C ASN A 10 37.45 34.43 -52.58
N SER A 11 37.11 33.91 -53.78
CA SER A 11 35.73 33.71 -54.20
C SER A 11 35.07 32.53 -53.48
N LEU A 12 35.81 31.45 -53.19
CA LEU A 12 35.28 30.29 -52.46
C LEU A 12 35.02 30.66 -50.99
N ALA A 13 35.94 31.38 -50.34
CA ALA A 13 35.79 31.80 -48.95
C ALA A 13 34.61 32.77 -48.77
N SER A 14 34.42 33.68 -49.72
CA SER A 14 33.26 34.61 -49.69
C SER A 14 31.94 33.86 -49.89
N SER A 15 31.89 32.88 -50.80
CA SER A 15 30.65 32.09 -51.03
C SER A 15 30.31 31.20 -49.85
N ILE A 16 31.30 30.58 -49.18
CA ILE A 16 31.06 29.77 -47.96
C ILE A 16 30.60 30.66 -46.82
N PHE A 17 31.16 31.86 -46.66
CA PHE A 17 30.76 32.79 -45.62
C PHE A 17 29.33 33.29 -45.81
N HIS A 18 28.94 33.63 -47.07
CA HIS A 18 27.54 34.00 -47.36
C HIS A 18 26.56 32.85 -47.19
N ALA A 19 26.94 31.64 -47.59
CA ALA A 19 26.10 30.44 -47.35
C ALA A 19 25.92 30.14 -45.85
N PHE A 20 26.98 30.30 -45.07
CA PHE A 20 26.90 30.12 -43.62
C PHE A 20 26.09 31.22 -42.94
N LEU A 21 26.26 32.47 -43.35
CA LEU A 21 25.47 33.60 -42.85
C LEU A 21 23.99 33.44 -43.18
N CYS A 22 23.65 33.01 -44.40
CA CYS A 22 22.28 32.72 -44.81
C CYS A 22 21.68 31.53 -44.03
N PHE A 23 22.49 30.50 -43.74
CA PHE A 23 22.05 29.35 -42.91
C PHE A 23 21.80 29.76 -41.44
N VAL A 24 22.69 30.57 -40.88
CA VAL A 24 22.52 31.09 -39.51
C VAL A 24 21.31 32.03 -39.42
N LEU A 25 21.08 32.89 -40.44
CA LEU A 25 19.90 33.74 -40.50
C LEU A 25 18.61 32.94 -40.70
N MET A 26 18.66 31.84 -41.48
CA MET A 26 17.51 30.96 -41.67
C MET A 26 17.18 30.16 -40.39
N VAL A 27 18.20 29.70 -39.69
CA VAL A 27 18.02 29.03 -38.37
C VAL A 27 17.53 30.03 -37.30
N ALA A 28 18.03 31.27 -37.31
CA ALA A 28 17.55 32.33 -36.44
C ALA A 28 16.11 32.76 -36.79
N ALA A 29 15.76 32.80 -38.09
CA ALA A 29 14.39 33.10 -38.51
C ALA A 29 13.40 31.98 -38.21
N THR A 30 13.82 30.71 -38.26
CA THR A 30 12.98 29.56 -37.85
C THR A 30 12.81 29.45 -36.34
N SER A 31 13.75 29.97 -35.56
CA SER A 31 13.57 30.10 -34.11
C SER A 31 12.72 31.29 -33.66
N LEU A 32 12.51 32.28 -34.52
CA LEU A 32 11.67 33.46 -34.28
C LEU A 32 10.22 33.33 -34.75
N ILE A 33 9.90 32.30 -35.55
CA ILE A 33 8.51 32.00 -35.96
C ILE A 33 8.01 30.76 -35.19
N ARG A 34 8.25 30.67 -33.90
CA ARG A 34 7.21 30.15 -33.03
C ARG A 34 6.26 31.31 -32.78
N ALA A 35 5.24 31.36 -33.61
CA ALA A 35 4.07 32.13 -33.22
C ALA A 35 3.75 31.72 -31.79
N GLN A 36 4.01 32.57 -30.81
CA GLN A 36 3.43 32.42 -29.50
C GLN A 36 1.93 32.53 -29.73
N VAL A 37 1.28 31.39 -29.97
CA VAL A 37 -0.17 31.32 -29.87
C VAL A 37 -0.48 31.76 -28.46
N ALA A 38 -1.04 32.94 -28.33
CA ALA A 38 -1.49 33.42 -27.02
C ALA A 38 -2.35 32.29 -26.39
N PRO A 39 -2.13 31.93 -25.14
CA PRO A 39 -3.00 30.96 -24.48
C PRO A 39 -4.43 31.46 -24.60
N LEU A 40 -5.34 30.57 -25.06
CA LEU A 40 -6.77 30.88 -25.08
C LEU A 40 -7.20 31.28 -23.68
N PRO A 41 -8.04 32.29 -23.52
CA PRO A 41 -8.67 32.61 -22.26
C PRO A 41 -9.34 31.34 -21.69
N ASP A 42 -9.31 31.16 -20.36
CA ASP A 42 -9.84 29.96 -19.70
C ASP A 42 -11.28 29.65 -20.12
N GLU A 43 -12.09 30.66 -20.31
CA GLU A 43 -13.49 30.55 -20.77
C GLU A 43 -13.65 30.09 -22.22
N GLN A 44 -12.58 30.13 -23.02
CA GLN A 44 -12.59 29.70 -24.43
C GLN A 44 -11.98 28.30 -24.60
N GLN A 45 -11.48 27.69 -23.53
CA GLN A 45 -10.98 26.35 -23.61
C GLN A 45 -12.14 25.37 -23.72
N LEU A 46 -11.98 24.37 -24.59
CA LEU A 46 -12.95 23.28 -24.68
C LEU A 46 -13.06 22.57 -23.33
N PRO A 47 -14.27 22.37 -22.82
CA PRO A 47 -14.46 21.73 -21.54
C PRO A 47 -14.12 20.24 -21.66
N ASP A 48 -12.96 19.87 -21.16
CA ASP A 48 -12.60 18.49 -20.90
C ASP A 48 -12.65 18.28 -19.38
N ARG A 49 -13.67 17.55 -18.90
CA ARG A 49 -13.89 17.30 -17.48
C ARG A 49 -13.97 18.60 -16.66
N MET A 50 -14.91 19.46 -16.97
CA MET A 50 -15.06 20.78 -16.34
C MET A 50 -14.98 20.74 -14.82
N ARG A 51 -15.61 19.75 -14.17
CA ARG A 51 -15.64 19.61 -12.71
C ARG A 51 -14.25 19.44 -12.09
N SER A 52 -13.30 18.80 -12.79
CA SER A 52 -11.94 18.59 -12.27
C SER A 52 -11.09 19.86 -12.24
N LYS A 53 -11.46 20.87 -13.02
CA LYS A 53 -10.73 22.15 -13.12
C LYS A 53 -11.24 23.21 -12.14
N MET A 54 -12.39 23.02 -11.52
CA MET A 54 -12.94 23.95 -10.55
C MET A 54 -12.10 23.96 -9.27
N LYS A 55 -11.74 25.16 -8.78
CA LYS A 55 -10.94 25.33 -7.55
C LYS A 55 -11.81 25.11 -6.31
N GLU A 56 -13.03 25.60 -6.32
CA GLU A 56 -13.98 25.39 -5.26
C GLU A 56 -14.61 24.02 -5.39
N LYS A 57 -14.57 23.24 -4.34
CA LYS A 57 -15.08 21.88 -4.25
C LYS A 57 -15.99 21.75 -3.04
N PRO A 58 -16.97 20.84 -3.04
CA PRO A 58 -17.80 20.57 -1.87
C PRO A 58 -16.95 20.24 -0.65
N LEU A 59 -17.31 20.84 0.48
CA LEU A 59 -16.81 20.52 1.81
C LEU A 59 -18.02 20.22 2.68
N ILE A 60 -18.07 19.01 3.24
CA ILE A 60 -19.17 18.52 4.08
C ILE A 60 -18.60 18.07 5.42
N HIS A 61 -19.24 18.53 6.49
CA HIS A 61 -18.89 18.12 7.85
C HIS A 61 -19.82 17.00 8.33
N VAL A 62 -19.23 15.96 8.91
CA VAL A 62 -19.94 14.88 9.60
C VAL A 62 -19.57 14.92 11.07
N GLY A 63 -20.55 14.84 11.95
CA GLY A 63 -20.32 14.90 13.40
C GLY A 63 -21.44 14.25 14.19
N HIS A 64 -21.22 14.15 15.50
CA HIS A 64 -22.25 13.68 16.43
C HIS A 64 -23.34 14.73 16.65
N ASP A 65 -23.01 15.99 16.45
CA ASP A 65 -23.89 17.16 16.50
C ASP A 65 -23.34 18.31 15.66
N ASN A 66 -24.10 19.36 15.44
CA ASN A 66 -23.68 20.61 14.79
C ASN A 66 -22.87 20.44 13.49
N ALA A 67 -23.27 19.49 12.65
CA ALA A 67 -22.64 19.17 11.38
C ALA A 67 -23.68 19.11 10.25
N ASP A 68 -23.22 19.09 8.99
CA ASP A 68 -24.10 18.95 7.83
C ASP A 68 -24.79 17.57 7.83
N PHE A 69 -24.07 16.55 8.27
CA PHE A 69 -24.57 15.20 8.49
C PHE A 69 -24.34 14.80 9.94
N VAL A 70 -25.40 14.49 10.68
CA VAL A 70 -25.35 14.17 12.11
C VAL A 70 -25.57 12.68 12.34
N GLY A 71 -24.66 12.03 13.04
CA GLY A 71 -24.74 10.63 13.44
C GLY A 71 -23.40 10.07 13.91
N ALA A 72 -23.41 8.82 14.40
CA ALA A 72 -22.28 8.19 15.06
C ALA A 72 -21.93 6.80 14.49
N ASP A 73 -22.32 6.51 13.25
CA ASP A 73 -22.07 5.21 12.63
C ASP A 73 -21.66 5.31 11.14
N HIS A 74 -21.32 4.16 10.56
CA HIS A 74 -20.86 4.04 9.17
C HIS A 74 -21.88 4.58 8.15
N ARG A 75 -23.18 4.56 8.42
CA ARG A 75 -24.22 4.98 7.47
C ARG A 75 -24.14 6.47 7.19
N ILE A 76 -23.94 7.27 8.23
CA ILE A 76 -23.84 8.72 8.07
C ILE A 76 -22.54 9.12 7.36
N LEU A 77 -21.43 8.44 7.69
CA LEU A 77 -20.15 8.64 7.01
C LEU A 77 -20.27 8.30 5.53
N GLN A 78 -20.89 7.16 5.20
CA GLN A 78 -21.06 6.74 3.82
C GLN A 78 -21.99 7.66 3.05
N ALA A 79 -23.08 8.14 3.68
CA ALA A 79 -24.00 9.10 3.06
C ALA A 79 -23.29 10.39 2.66
N ALA A 80 -22.42 10.92 3.50
CA ALA A 80 -21.62 12.11 3.20
C ALA A 80 -20.62 11.87 2.06
N VAL A 81 -19.90 10.73 2.08
CA VAL A 81 -18.98 10.36 1.01
C VAL A 81 -19.69 10.19 -0.34
N ASP A 82 -20.84 9.50 -0.35
CA ASP A 82 -21.62 9.28 -1.57
C ASP A 82 -22.25 10.61 -2.08
N TYR A 83 -22.66 11.51 -1.18
CA TYR A 83 -23.16 12.84 -1.55
C TYR A 83 -22.06 13.68 -2.23
N VAL A 84 -20.88 13.78 -1.61
CA VAL A 84 -19.74 14.52 -2.18
C VAL A 84 -19.29 13.90 -3.50
N TYR A 85 -19.28 12.56 -3.60
CA TYR A 85 -19.00 11.86 -4.85
C TYR A 85 -20.01 12.20 -5.96
N GLY A 86 -21.32 12.26 -5.61
CA GLY A 86 -22.39 12.66 -6.53
C GLY A 86 -22.20 14.07 -7.09
N LEU A 87 -21.56 14.96 -6.35
CA LEU A 87 -21.19 16.31 -6.77
C LEU A 87 -19.88 16.36 -7.61
N GLY A 88 -19.24 15.20 -7.84
CA GLY A 88 -18.03 15.09 -8.65
C GLY A 88 -16.72 15.15 -7.85
N GLY A 89 -16.78 14.95 -6.55
CA GLY A 89 -15.64 14.95 -5.63
C GLY A 89 -15.58 16.19 -4.75
N GLY A 90 -14.74 16.14 -3.73
CA GLY A 90 -14.59 17.17 -2.71
C GLY A 90 -14.07 16.58 -1.41
N THR A 91 -14.38 17.19 -0.28
CA THR A 91 -13.89 16.79 1.03
C THR A 91 -15.04 16.46 1.99
N VAL A 92 -14.88 15.38 2.73
CA VAL A 92 -15.71 15.03 3.91
C VAL A 92 -14.81 15.18 5.13
N GLU A 93 -15.14 16.12 6.01
CA GLU A 93 -14.49 16.29 7.30
C GLU A 93 -15.30 15.59 8.40
N ILE A 94 -14.66 14.59 9.04
CA ILE A 94 -15.25 13.79 10.11
C ILE A 94 -14.83 14.42 11.45
N GLY A 95 -15.80 14.89 12.20
CA GLY A 95 -15.62 15.49 13.52
C GLY A 95 -15.10 14.51 14.57
N GLU A 96 -14.76 15.04 15.74
CA GLU A 96 -14.33 14.25 16.89
C GLU A 96 -15.40 13.25 17.33
N GLY A 97 -15.00 12.07 17.76
CA GLY A 97 -15.88 11.06 18.34
C GLY A 97 -15.60 9.66 17.82
N ILE A 98 -16.37 8.70 18.33
CA ILE A 98 -16.30 7.29 17.95
C ILE A 98 -17.47 6.98 17.02
N TYR A 99 -17.16 6.56 15.81
CA TYR A 99 -18.12 6.13 14.81
C TYR A 99 -18.11 4.59 14.73
N GLU A 100 -19.25 3.99 15.07
CA GLU A 100 -19.37 2.52 15.04
C GLU A 100 -19.52 2.01 13.61
N MET A 101 -18.58 1.17 13.21
CA MET A 101 -18.51 0.63 11.85
C MET A 101 -19.08 -0.79 11.82
N ARG A 102 -20.25 -0.95 11.19
CA ARG A 102 -20.91 -2.24 10.90
C ARG A 102 -20.75 -2.64 9.42
N ASP A 103 -20.19 -1.75 8.62
CA ASP A 103 -19.66 -1.96 7.27
C ASP A 103 -18.50 -0.99 7.05
N SER A 104 -17.76 -1.21 5.98
CA SER A 104 -16.67 -0.32 5.57
C SER A 104 -17.15 1.10 5.28
N LEU A 105 -16.31 2.08 5.57
CA LEU A 105 -16.37 3.34 4.85
C LEU A 105 -15.81 3.10 3.43
N HIS A 106 -16.70 3.00 2.45
CA HIS A 106 -16.34 2.78 1.05
C HIS A 106 -15.91 4.09 0.39
N LEU A 107 -14.64 4.18 0.07
CA LEU A 107 -14.05 5.34 -0.59
C LEU A 107 -14.59 5.51 -2.02
N ARG A 108 -14.66 6.75 -2.47
CA ARG A 108 -15.09 7.13 -3.82
C ARG A 108 -14.03 7.96 -4.50
N SER A 109 -13.91 7.80 -5.82
CA SER A 109 -12.94 8.58 -6.62
C SER A 109 -13.10 10.08 -6.42
N ASN A 110 -11.99 10.78 -6.26
CA ASN A 110 -11.91 12.23 -6.06
C ASN A 110 -12.61 12.73 -4.78
N VAL A 111 -12.85 11.86 -3.79
CA VAL A 111 -13.34 12.26 -2.47
C VAL A 111 -12.20 12.15 -1.46
N HIS A 112 -11.94 13.22 -0.74
CA HIS A 112 -10.98 13.29 0.35
C HIS A 112 -11.73 13.11 1.67
N VAL A 113 -11.25 12.22 2.52
CA VAL A 113 -11.81 11.95 3.85
C VAL A 113 -10.79 12.36 4.89
N LYS A 114 -11.15 13.31 5.72
CA LYS A 114 -10.28 13.90 6.71
C LYS A 114 -10.91 13.86 8.09
N GLY A 115 -10.15 13.45 9.10
CA GLY A 115 -10.57 13.48 10.49
C GLY A 115 -9.94 14.61 11.30
N VAL A 116 -10.16 14.57 12.59
CA VAL A 116 -9.43 15.34 13.60
C VAL A 116 -8.34 14.41 14.18
N PRO A 117 -7.06 14.76 14.10
CA PRO A 117 -5.96 13.89 14.49
C PRO A 117 -6.13 13.29 15.89
N GLY A 118 -6.13 11.97 15.98
CA GLY A 118 -6.27 11.21 17.22
C GLY A 118 -7.68 11.18 17.83
N LYS A 119 -8.65 11.91 17.26
CA LYS A 119 -9.97 12.08 17.86
C LYS A 119 -11.15 11.58 17.01
N SER A 120 -11.00 11.53 15.68
CA SER A 120 -12.02 10.91 14.80
C SER A 120 -11.70 9.42 14.69
N ILE A 121 -12.48 8.59 15.38
CA ILE A 121 -12.22 7.16 15.58
C ILE A 121 -13.28 6.35 14.86
N LEU A 122 -12.89 5.62 13.83
CA LEU A 122 -13.72 4.63 13.16
C LEU A 122 -13.46 3.28 13.83
N ARG A 123 -14.39 2.83 14.68
CA ARG A 123 -14.26 1.61 15.45
C ARG A 123 -15.15 0.50 14.92
N LYS A 124 -14.53 -0.63 14.54
CA LYS A 124 -15.28 -1.81 14.11
C LYS A 124 -16.20 -2.32 15.22
N ALA A 125 -17.46 -2.57 14.87
CA ALA A 125 -18.42 -3.19 15.77
C ALA A 125 -18.01 -4.63 16.11
N LYS A 126 -18.62 -5.20 17.13
CA LYS A 126 -18.48 -6.62 17.48
C LYS A 126 -18.81 -7.51 16.29
N GLY A 127 -17.97 -8.52 16.04
CA GLY A 127 -18.15 -9.52 15.00
C GLY A 127 -19.09 -10.65 15.40
N TYR A 128 -19.85 -11.15 14.43
CA TYR A 128 -20.67 -12.35 14.51
C TYR A 128 -20.20 -13.35 13.47
N ARG A 129 -20.30 -14.64 13.78
CA ARG A 129 -19.93 -15.73 12.88
C ARG A 129 -20.95 -16.87 12.99
N THR A 130 -21.34 -17.45 11.86
CA THR A 130 -22.24 -18.60 11.78
C THR A 130 -21.91 -19.47 10.58
N ALA A 131 -22.24 -20.75 10.63
CA ALA A 131 -22.14 -21.66 9.48
C ALA A 131 -23.14 -21.27 8.38
N LEU A 132 -22.85 -21.65 7.15
CA LEU A 132 -23.83 -21.65 6.08
C LEU A 132 -24.80 -22.83 6.25
N ALA A 133 -26.11 -22.60 6.06
CA ALA A 133 -27.13 -23.64 6.08
C ALA A 133 -27.26 -24.37 4.74
N LEU A 134 -26.78 -23.76 3.66
CA LEU A 134 -26.76 -24.31 2.30
C LEU A 134 -25.40 -23.99 1.67
N ASP A 135 -24.95 -24.84 0.77
CA ASP A 135 -23.78 -24.57 -0.07
C ASP A 135 -23.99 -23.27 -0.84
N GLY A 136 -22.92 -22.54 -1.07
CA GLY A 136 -22.90 -21.35 -1.91
C GLY A 136 -22.02 -21.59 -3.13
N ASP A 137 -22.57 -21.52 -4.33
CA ASP A 137 -21.82 -21.73 -5.56
C ASP A 137 -21.10 -20.45 -6.01
N PHE A 138 -19.98 -20.63 -6.69
CA PHE A 138 -19.27 -19.52 -7.33
C PHE A 138 -20.21 -18.67 -8.20
N GLY A 139 -20.22 -17.37 -7.98
CA GLY A 139 -21.05 -16.43 -8.72
C GLY A 139 -22.43 -16.17 -8.13
N GLU A 140 -22.87 -16.88 -7.09
CA GLU A 140 -24.11 -16.56 -6.38
C GLU A 140 -24.03 -15.23 -5.64
N GLU A 141 -25.12 -14.47 -5.63
CA GLU A 141 -25.27 -13.18 -4.96
C GLU A 141 -26.14 -13.29 -3.70
N GLN A 142 -26.21 -14.48 -3.12
CA GLN A 142 -26.93 -14.73 -1.87
C GLN A 142 -26.25 -15.83 -1.05
N VAL A 143 -26.54 -15.84 0.25
CA VAL A 143 -26.11 -16.90 1.19
C VAL A 143 -27.21 -17.19 2.19
N THR A 144 -27.35 -18.44 2.61
CA THR A 144 -28.30 -18.85 3.65
C THR A 144 -27.52 -19.25 4.89
N LEU A 145 -27.82 -18.58 6.02
CA LEU A 145 -27.13 -18.74 7.29
C LEU A 145 -27.90 -19.68 8.23
N GLU A 146 -27.19 -20.47 9.04
CA GLU A 146 -27.80 -21.24 10.12
C GLU A 146 -28.38 -20.34 11.20
N ASP A 147 -27.60 -19.37 11.69
CA ASP A 147 -28.05 -18.35 12.63
C ASP A 147 -27.88 -16.93 12.04
N PRO A 148 -28.98 -16.25 11.72
CA PRO A 148 -28.93 -14.90 11.18
C PRO A 148 -28.70 -13.80 12.22
N ALA A 149 -28.51 -14.13 13.49
CA ALA A 149 -28.31 -13.13 14.55
C ALA A 149 -27.02 -12.32 14.32
N GLY A 150 -27.13 -11.00 14.44
CA GLY A 150 -26.01 -10.07 14.24
C GLY A 150 -25.74 -9.70 12.78
N PHE A 151 -26.45 -10.32 11.81
CA PHE A 151 -26.36 -9.93 10.40
C PHE A 151 -27.54 -9.03 10.02
N GLU A 152 -27.24 -7.84 9.49
CA GLU A 152 -28.25 -6.82 9.18
C GLU A 152 -28.07 -6.25 7.77
N ILE A 153 -29.14 -5.75 7.18
CA ILE A 153 -29.08 -5.06 5.87
C ILE A 153 -28.22 -3.79 6.02
N GLY A 154 -27.28 -3.62 5.09
CA GLY A 154 -26.30 -2.53 5.12
C GLY A 154 -25.02 -2.88 5.89
N GLY A 155 -24.97 -4.03 6.56
CA GLY A 155 -23.77 -4.52 7.24
C GLY A 155 -22.81 -5.24 6.29
N GLY A 156 -21.53 -5.24 6.64
CA GLY A 156 -20.49 -6.00 5.93
C GLY A 156 -20.55 -7.50 6.27
N ILE A 157 -20.25 -8.32 5.29
CA ILE A 157 -20.20 -9.78 5.42
C ILE A 157 -18.98 -10.36 4.69
N MET A 158 -18.35 -11.33 5.30
CA MET A 158 -17.34 -12.19 4.70
C MET A 158 -17.89 -13.61 4.64
N VAL A 159 -17.65 -14.30 3.51
CA VAL A 159 -18.04 -15.71 3.29
C VAL A 159 -16.80 -16.48 2.81
N THR A 160 -16.58 -17.64 3.38
CA THR A 160 -15.44 -18.51 3.06
C THR A 160 -15.71 -19.94 3.58
N ASP A 161 -14.81 -20.88 3.25
CA ASP A 161 -14.73 -22.21 3.83
C ASP A 161 -13.27 -22.61 4.09
N ASP A 162 -13.01 -23.84 4.49
CA ASP A 162 -11.65 -24.33 4.76
C ASP A 162 -10.78 -24.43 3.50
N GLY A 163 -11.38 -24.54 2.33
CA GLY A 163 -10.70 -24.60 1.02
C GLY A 163 -10.41 -23.22 0.42
N ALA A 164 -11.17 -22.22 0.80
CA ALA A 164 -11.02 -20.86 0.28
C ALA A 164 -9.97 -20.08 1.07
N GLY A 165 -9.11 -19.35 0.37
CA GLY A 165 -8.09 -18.52 1.00
C GLY A 165 -7.69 -17.34 0.13
N GLY A 166 -7.01 -16.33 0.71
CA GLY A 166 -6.54 -15.17 -0.03
C GLY A 166 -7.65 -14.49 -0.82
N PHE A 167 -7.51 -14.40 -2.14
CA PHE A 167 -8.48 -13.76 -3.03
C PHE A 167 -9.78 -14.57 -3.26
N HIS A 168 -9.88 -15.81 -2.81
CA HIS A 168 -11.08 -16.62 -2.91
C HIS A 168 -12.12 -16.33 -1.82
N THR A 169 -11.72 -15.69 -0.73
CA THR A 169 -12.64 -15.20 0.31
C THR A 169 -13.53 -14.09 -0.26
N THR A 170 -14.83 -14.17 -0.08
CA THR A 170 -15.78 -13.15 -0.50
C THR A 170 -15.96 -12.13 0.62
N VAL A 171 -15.84 -10.83 0.29
CA VAL A 171 -16.21 -9.72 1.19
C VAL A 171 -17.23 -8.88 0.45
N ALA A 172 -18.38 -8.65 1.08
CA ALA A 172 -19.53 -7.99 0.48
C ALA A 172 -20.30 -7.17 1.51
N ARG A 173 -21.34 -6.45 1.05
CA ARG A 173 -22.36 -5.79 1.88
C ARG A 173 -23.66 -6.56 1.76
N ILE A 174 -24.39 -6.70 2.85
CA ILE A 174 -25.75 -7.26 2.85
C ILE A 174 -26.72 -6.23 2.25
N GLN A 175 -27.41 -6.59 1.20
CA GLN A 175 -28.35 -5.72 0.47
C GLN A 175 -29.82 -6.01 0.77
N GLY A 176 -30.13 -7.24 1.15
CA GLY A 176 -31.50 -7.68 1.39
C GLY A 176 -31.56 -8.93 2.23
N ARG A 177 -32.76 -9.27 2.73
CA ARG A 177 -32.97 -10.44 3.56
C ARG A 177 -34.34 -11.07 3.32
N ARG A 178 -34.37 -12.39 3.28
CA ARG A 178 -35.61 -13.21 3.34
C ARG A 178 -35.36 -14.40 4.29
N GLY A 179 -35.91 -14.31 5.51
CA GLY A 179 -35.65 -15.32 6.54
C GLY A 179 -34.16 -15.35 6.91
N SER A 180 -33.52 -16.50 6.71
CA SER A 180 -32.07 -16.68 6.93
C SER A 180 -31.24 -16.50 5.66
N THR A 181 -31.84 -16.18 4.52
CA THR A 181 -31.15 -15.93 3.24
C THR A 181 -30.90 -14.43 3.08
N PHE A 182 -29.66 -14.07 2.79
CA PHE A 182 -29.19 -12.72 2.61
C PHE A 182 -28.68 -12.50 1.19
N ALA A 183 -29.16 -11.45 0.52
CA ALA A 183 -28.60 -10.96 -0.73
C ALA A 183 -27.34 -10.16 -0.43
N ILE A 184 -26.28 -10.36 -1.20
CA ILE A 184 -24.96 -9.73 -1.02
C ILE A 184 -24.55 -8.93 -2.26
N SER A 185 -23.76 -7.87 -2.07
CA SER A 185 -23.39 -6.91 -3.13
C SER A 185 -22.37 -7.44 -4.14
N ASN A 186 -21.63 -8.46 -3.78
CA ASN A 186 -20.62 -9.08 -4.63
C ASN A 186 -20.92 -10.58 -4.72
N PRO A 187 -20.80 -11.19 -5.91
CA PRO A 187 -20.95 -12.63 -6.05
C PRO A 187 -19.87 -13.39 -5.27
N LEU A 188 -20.18 -14.61 -4.88
CA LEU A 188 -19.21 -15.51 -4.25
C LEU A 188 -18.01 -15.73 -5.18
N MET A 189 -16.81 -15.56 -4.62
CA MET A 189 -15.55 -15.65 -5.37
C MET A 189 -15.05 -17.09 -5.56
N SER A 190 -15.65 -18.03 -4.85
CA SER A 190 -15.43 -19.47 -4.96
C SER A 190 -16.66 -20.20 -4.42
N ASP A 191 -16.77 -21.49 -4.72
CA ASP A 191 -17.69 -22.35 -4.01
C ASP A 191 -17.38 -22.31 -2.52
N CYS A 192 -18.41 -22.28 -1.70
CA CYS A 192 -18.34 -22.31 -0.25
C CYS A 192 -19.21 -23.48 0.24
N MET A 193 -18.58 -24.62 0.49
CA MET A 193 -19.27 -25.88 0.73
C MET A 193 -19.50 -26.12 2.22
N VAL A 194 -20.72 -26.45 2.61
CA VAL A 194 -21.08 -26.85 3.98
C VAL A 194 -20.22 -28.03 4.45
N SER A 195 -19.94 -28.97 3.55
CA SER A 195 -19.05 -30.11 3.81
C SER A 195 -17.58 -29.71 4.10
N GLN A 196 -17.18 -28.47 3.74
CA GLN A 196 -15.88 -27.86 4.04
C GLN A 196 -16.00 -26.75 5.07
N HIS A 197 -16.98 -26.87 5.97
CA HIS A 197 -17.20 -25.93 7.08
C HIS A 197 -17.41 -24.48 6.63
N ALA A 198 -18.14 -24.28 5.52
CA ALA A 198 -18.45 -22.94 5.04
C ALA A 198 -19.14 -22.08 6.11
N TYR A 199 -18.70 -20.85 6.23
CA TYR A 199 -19.25 -19.92 7.21
C TYR A 199 -19.29 -18.49 6.68
N ALA A 200 -20.16 -17.71 7.30
CA ALA A 200 -20.20 -16.25 7.15
C ALA A 200 -19.79 -15.57 8.47
N ALA A 201 -19.19 -14.40 8.34
CA ALA A 201 -18.90 -13.53 9.48
C ALA A 201 -19.11 -12.06 9.12
N THR A 202 -19.47 -11.22 10.11
CA THR A 202 -19.59 -9.77 9.90
C THR A 202 -18.20 -9.12 9.88
N LEU A 203 -17.40 -9.51 8.88
CA LEU A 203 -16.03 -9.06 8.67
C LEU A 203 -15.89 -8.24 7.39
N PHE A 204 -15.18 -7.15 7.49
CA PHE A 204 -14.95 -6.19 6.42
C PHE A 204 -13.76 -5.29 6.80
N PRO A 205 -13.05 -4.65 5.85
CA PRO A 205 -12.12 -3.56 6.14
C PRO A 205 -12.86 -2.38 6.79
N VAL A 206 -12.26 -1.72 7.77
CA VAL A 206 -12.92 -0.54 8.36
C VAL A 206 -13.04 0.59 7.34
N ILE A 207 -11.97 0.80 6.54
CA ILE A 207 -11.98 1.68 5.37
C ILE A 207 -11.64 0.85 4.14
N SER A 208 -12.42 0.94 3.08
CA SER A 208 -12.27 0.16 1.85
C SER A 208 -12.28 1.06 0.61
N GLY A 209 -11.23 1.00 -0.21
CA GLY A 209 -11.16 1.62 -1.52
C GLY A 209 -11.08 0.57 -2.63
N VAL A 210 -12.17 0.37 -3.36
CA VAL A 210 -12.25 -0.61 -4.45
C VAL A 210 -12.55 0.10 -5.76
N ASN A 211 -11.70 -0.11 -6.78
CA ASN A 211 -11.82 0.54 -8.11
C ASN A 211 -11.98 2.09 -8.00
N CYS A 212 -11.18 2.73 -7.15
CA CYS A 212 -11.22 4.18 -6.95
C CYS A 212 -9.86 4.83 -7.28
N SER A 213 -9.87 6.14 -7.48
CA SER A 213 -8.66 6.92 -7.79
C SER A 213 -8.75 8.35 -7.27
N GLY A 214 -7.59 8.97 -7.04
CA GLY A 214 -7.53 10.36 -6.57
C GLY A 214 -8.19 10.55 -5.20
N VAL A 215 -8.04 9.57 -4.32
CA VAL A 215 -8.60 9.59 -2.96
C VAL A 215 -7.51 10.00 -1.98
N GLU A 216 -7.90 10.75 -0.96
CA GLU A 216 -7.06 11.02 0.19
C GLU A 216 -7.78 10.61 1.47
N VAL A 217 -7.07 9.89 2.36
CA VAL A 217 -7.53 9.52 3.70
C VAL A 217 -6.55 10.10 4.70
N GLN A 218 -7.01 10.95 5.60
CA GLN A 218 -6.12 11.71 6.47
C GLN A 218 -6.67 11.85 7.90
N ASP A 219 -5.75 11.85 8.87
CA ASP A 219 -6.02 12.25 10.26
C ASP A 219 -7.08 11.40 10.98
N LEU A 220 -7.21 10.12 10.62
CA LEU A 220 -8.17 9.19 11.19
C LEU A 220 -7.52 8.17 12.13
N VAL A 221 -8.25 7.75 13.14
CA VAL A 221 -7.96 6.54 13.91
C VAL A 221 -8.90 5.43 13.44
N VAL A 222 -8.32 4.33 13.00
CA VAL A 222 -9.03 3.10 12.62
C VAL A 222 -8.77 2.05 13.69
N ASP A 223 -9.78 1.70 14.45
CA ASP A 223 -9.71 0.70 15.52
C ASP A 223 -10.48 -0.56 15.13
N GLY A 224 -9.74 -1.65 14.90
CA GLY A 224 -10.28 -2.92 14.42
C GLY A 224 -11.02 -3.74 15.49
N ASN A 225 -10.96 -3.35 16.78
CA ASN A 225 -11.66 -4.06 17.87
C ASN A 225 -11.40 -5.58 17.86
N LYS A 226 -10.15 -5.99 17.71
CA LYS A 226 -9.77 -7.40 17.43
C LYS A 226 -10.24 -8.38 18.49
N GLU A 227 -10.37 -7.95 19.75
CA GLU A 227 -10.80 -8.82 20.84
C GLU A 227 -12.24 -9.33 20.67
N GLU A 228 -13.06 -8.62 19.91
CA GLU A 228 -14.44 -8.99 19.62
C GLU A 228 -14.67 -9.36 18.14
N ASN A 229 -13.60 -9.66 17.41
CA ASN A 229 -13.66 -9.93 15.97
C ASN A 229 -12.91 -11.21 15.58
N PHE A 230 -12.90 -11.52 14.29
CA PHE A 230 -12.26 -12.69 13.71
C PHE A 230 -11.26 -12.27 12.65
N LEU A 231 -10.43 -13.23 12.21
CA LEU A 231 -9.43 -13.00 11.18
C LEU A 231 -10.05 -12.69 9.81
N LEU A 232 -9.59 -11.59 9.20
CA LEU A 232 -9.79 -11.33 7.78
C LEU A 232 -8.43 -11.26 7.08
N ASN A 233 -8.27 -12.06 6.03
CA ASN A 233 -7.02 -12.15 5.28
C ASN A 233 -6.67 -10.83 4.57
N GLY A 234 -5.41 -10.41 4.64
CA GLY A 234 -4.91 -9.15 4.08
C GLY A 234 -5.02 -9.00 2.56
N CYS A 235 -5.27 -10.09 1.82
CA CYS A 235 -5.61 -10.01 0.40
C CYS A 235 -7.05 -9.53 0.14
N ARG A 236 -7.90 -9.52 1.18
CA ARG A 236 -9.33 -9.15 1.09
C ARG A 236 -9.76 -8.10 2.09
N GLY A 237 -8.94 -7.81 3.09
CA GLY A 237 -9.27 -6.79 4.07
C GLY A 237 -8.12 -6.46 5.01
N ALA A 238 -8.22 -5.28 5.57
CA ALA A 238 -7.29 -4.73 6.55
C ALA A 238 -8.03 -3.66 7.36
N GLY A 239 -7.37 -3.03 8.31
CA GLY A 239 -7.92 -1.81 8.91
C GLY A 239 -8.22 -0.77 7.82
N ILE A 240 -7.25 -0.46 6.96
CA ILE A 240 -7.44 0.29 5.70
C ILE A 240 -7.05 -0.62 4.54
N TYR A 241 -7.96 -0.84 3.61
CA TYR A 241 -7.79 -1.76 2.48
C TYR A 241 -8.05 -1.08 1.14
N LEU A 242 -7.13 -1.25 0.18
CA LEU A 242 -7.32 -0.80 -1.20
C LEU A 242 -7.22 -1.98 -2.17
N TYR A 243 -8.12 -2.04 -3.11
CA TYR A 243 -8.08 -2.95 -4.25
C TYR A 243 -8.33 -2.15 -5.53
N ARG A 244 -7.30 -2.04 -6.39
CA ARG A 244 -7.32 -1.14 -7.55
C ARG A 244 -7.65 0.31 -7.16
N GLY A 245 -7.07 0.75 -6.04
CA GLY A 245 -7.18 2.12 -5.51
C GLY A 245 -5.99 2.97 -5.96
N HIS A 246 -5.96 3.35 -7.26
CA HIS A 246 -4.82 4.02 -7.86
C HIS A 246 -4.68 5.49 -7.42
N GLY A 247 -3.44 5.93 -7.19
CA GLY A 247 -3.16 7.32 -6.80
C GLY A 247 -3.84 7.73 -5.50
N THR A 248 -4.02 6.78 -4.58
CA THR A 248 -4.59 7.03 -3.25
C THR A 248 -3.50 7.44 -2.27
N SER A 249 -3.76 8.48 -1.49
CA SER A 249 -2.91 8.93 -0.39
C SER A 249 -3.55 8.59 0.96
N ILE A 250 -2.80 7.90 1.83
CA ILE A 250 -3.16 7.62 3.22
C ILE A 250 -2.12 8.32 4.09
N ARG A 251 -2.55 9.28 4.91
CA ARG A 251 -1.62 10.16 5.61
C ARG A 251 -2.05 10.42 7.05
N ASN A 252 -1.05 10.42 7.95
CA ASN A 252 -1.25 10.75 9.38
C ASN A 252 -2.42 9.96 10.03
N CYS A 253 -2.59 8.69 9.65
CA CYS A 253 -3.60 7.80 10.20
C CYS A 253 -3.00 6.86 11.23
N VAL A 254 -3.78 6.50 12.25
CA VAL A 254 -3.45 5.44 13.20
C VAL A 254 -4.36 4.24 12.92
N VAL A 255 -3.78 3.11 12.55
CA VAL A 255 -4.51 1.86 12.30
C VAL A 255 -4.09 0.85 13.35
N ARG A 256 -5.01 0.42 14.18
CA ARG A 256 -4.69 -0.43 15.32
C ARG A 256 -5.72 -1.51 15.60
N ASN A 257 -5.26 -2.54 16.31
CA ASN A 257 -6.11 -3.59 16.87
C ASN A 257 -7.03 -4.26 15.83
N TYR A 258 -6.58 -4.39 14.57
CA TYR A 258 -7.32 -5.11 13.55
C TYR A 258 -6.97 -6.60 13.61
N PHE A 259 -7.98 -7.49 13.50
CA PHE A 259 -7.74 -8.93 13.44
C PHE A 259 -7.39 -9.35 12.01
N GLY A 260 -6.20 -9.04 11.59
CA GLY A 260 -5.61 -9.15 10.27
C GLY A 260 -4.51 -8.11 10.10
N ASP A 261 -4.38 -7.57 8.90
CA ASP A 261 -3.39 -6.55 8.56
C ASP A 261 -3.84 -5.13 8.94
N GLY A 262 -2.89 -4.25 9.20
CA GLY A 262 -3.16 -2.84 9.45
C GLY A 262 -3.55 -2.09 8.18
N ILE A 263 -2.59 -1.84 7.30
CA ILE A 263 -2.81 -1.16 6.01
C ILE A 263 -2.39 -2.10 4.88
N SER A 264 -3.34 -2.47 4.01
CA SER A 264 -3.09 -3.34 2.85
C SER A 264 -3.61 -2.70 1.56
N PHE A 265 -2.83 -2.77 0.50
CA PHE A 265 -3.28 -2.35 -0.82
C PHE A 265 -2.82 -3.33 -1.90
N GLN A 266 -3.78 -3.76 -2.73
CA GLN A 266 -3.62 -4.83 -3.70
C GLN A 266 -3.93 -4.30 -5.11
N GLN A 267 -3.13 -4.64 -6.11
CA GLN A 267 -3.29 -4.21 -7.50
C GLN A 267 -3.48 -2.67 -7.63
N SER A 268 -2.83 -1.90 -6.76
CA SER A 268 -3.01 -0.46 -6.64
C SER A 268 -1.70 0.26 -6.96
N ASN A 269 -1.69 1.07 -8.00
CA ASN A 269 -0.51 1.80 -8.43
C ASN A 269 -0.45 3.20 -7.82
N ASP A 270 0.77 3.71 -7.60
CA ASP A 270 1.01 5.08 -7.15
C ASP A 270 0.34 5.40 -5.80
N VAL A 271 0.21 4.39 -4.92
CA VAL A 271 -0.31 4.56 -3.56
C VAL A 271 0.76 5.20 -2.69
N GLN A 272 0.36 6.18 -1.89
CA GLN A 272 1.22 6.82 -0.90
C GLN A 272 0.70 6.53 0.51
N VAL A 273 1.55 5.98 1.37
CA VAL A 273 1.27 5.79 2.80
C VAL A 273 2.34 6.53 3.57
N THR A 274 1.97 7.62 4.22
CA THR A 274 2.94 8.53 4.86
C THR A 274 2.51 8.93 6.25
N ASP A 275 3.48 9.03 7.17
CA ASP A 275 3.29 9.51 8.54
C ASP A 275 2.21 8.72 9.32
N CYS A 276 1.98 7.45 8.96
CA CYS A 276 0.98 6.59 9.58
C CYS A 276 1.59 5.72 10.68
N VAL A 277 0.74 5.34 11.64
CA VAL A 277 1.05 4.33 12.66
C VAL A 277 0.18 3.11 12.41
N SER A 278 0.80 1.94 12.23
CA SER A 278 0.13 0.64 12.13
C SER A 278 0.57 -0.24 13.28
N GLU A 279 -0.28 -0.45 14.28
CA GLU A 279 0.15 -1.07 15.53
C GLU A 279 -0.82 -2.09 16.11
N GLY A 280 -0.27 -3.12 16.74
CA GLY A 280 -1.07 -4.11 17.50
C GLY A 280 -2.04 -4.92 16.65
N ASN A 281 -1.87 -4.94 15.32
CA ASN A 281 -2.66 -5.76 14.42
C ASN A 281 -2.22 -7.22 14.52
N THR A 282 -3.12 -8.16 14.22
CA THR A 282 -2.82 -9.59 14.44
C THR A 282 -1.82 -10.14 13.43
N HIS A 283 -1.78 -9.59 12.21
CA HIS A 283 -0.85 -10.00 11.17
C HIS A 283 0.13 -8.87 10.80
N LEU A 284 0.10 -8.41 9.56
CA LEU A 284 1.07 -7.49 8.98
C LEU A 284 0.78 -6.03 9.37
N GLY A 285 1.83 -5.24 9.57
CA GLY A 285 1.67 -3.80 9.77
C GLY A 285 1.30 -3.09 8.48
N LEU A 286 2.16 -3.19 7.47
CA LEU A 286 2.03 -2.57 6.15
C LEU A 286 2.16 -3.65 5.07
N HIS A 287 1.17 -3.78 4.19
CA HIS A 287 1.09 -4.84 3.19
C HIS A 287 0.82 -4.30 1.78
N PRO A 288 1.83 -3.72 1.11
CA PRO A 288 1.77 -3.53 -0.34
C PRO A 288 1.77 -4.89 -1.04
N GLY A 289 0.84 -5.14 -1.97
CA GLY A 289 0.73 -6.47 -2.57
C GLY A 289 0.15 -6.54 -3.98
N SER A 290 0.14 -7.75 -4.48
CA SER A 290 -0.50 -8.25 -5.70
C SER A 290 -0.37 -7.36 -6.93
N GLY A 291 0.87 -6.96 -7.27
CA GLY A 291 1.17 -6.24 -8.50
C GLY A 291 1.08 -4.73 -8.39
N SER A 292 1.02 -4.19 -7.18
CA SER A 292 1.09 -2.74 -6.96
C SER A 292 2.41 -2.17 -7.43
N GLN A 293 2.35 -1.09 -8.22
CA GLN A 293 3.52 -0.45 -8.83
C GLN A 293 3.75 0.94 -8.26
N ARG A 294 5.01 1.30 -8.05
CA ARG A 294 5.46 2.61 -7.61
C ARG A 294 4.82 3.10 -6.30
N PRO A 295 4.62 2.21 -5.28
CA PRO A 295 4.17 2.69 -3.99
C PRO A 295 5.24 3.58 -3.34
N ILE A 296 4.79 4.58 -2.59
CA ILE A 296 5.62 5.36 -1.67
C ILE A 296 5.13 5.07 -0.25
N VAL A 297 5.96 4.43 0.56
CA VAL A 297 5.67 4.12 1.95
C VAL A 297 6.76 4.78 2.79
N SER A 298 6.48 5.93 3.38
CA SER A 298 7.52 6.74 4.02
C SER A 298 7.09 7.31 5.38
N SER A 299 8.06 7.40 6.28
CA SER A 299 7.88 8.01 7.62
C SER A 299 6.80 7.33 8.46
N ASN A 300 6.51 6.04 8.21
CA ASN A 300 5.52 5.30 8.99
C ASN A 300 6.15 4.58 10.17
N THR A 301 5.35 4.30 11.18
CA THR A 301 5.68 3.38 12.27
C THR A 301 4.82 2.12 12.15
N ALA A 302 5.44 0.96 11.94
CA ALA A 302 4.76 -0.34 12.04
C ALA A 302 5.33 -1.11 13.24
N ARG A 303 4.52 -1.27 14.30
CA ARG A 303 5.00 -1.83 15.56
C ARG A 303 4.02 -2.77 16.24
N ASN A 304 4.57 -3.72 16.98
CA ASN A 304 3.80 -4.65 17.79
C ASN A 304 2.74 -5.42 16.98
N ASN A 305 2.94 -5.59 15.66
CA ASN A 305 2.09 -6.42 14.84
C ASN A 305 2.48 -7.89 14.99
N GLY A 306 1.53 -8.81 14.84
CA GLY A 306 1.75 -10.24 15.11
C GLY A 306 2.66 -10.91 14.09
N GLU A 307 2.86 -10.32 12.91
CA GLU A 307 3.77 -10.82 11.89
C GLU A 307 4.77 -9.73 11.46
N ASP A 308 4.91 -9.46 10.17
CA ASP A 308 5.93 -8.55 9.63
C ASP A 308 5.54 -7.08 9.77
N GLY A 309 6.51 -6.22 10.00
CA GLY A 309 6.30 -4.77 9.99
C GLY A 309 5.92 -4.27 8.61
N LEU A 310 6.69 -4.66 7.59
CA LEU A 310 6.44 -4.36 6.17
C LEU A 310 6.59 -5.65 5.35
N PHE A 311 5.54 -6.04 4.65
CA PHE A 311 5.50 -7.24 3.82
C PHE A 311 5.20 -6.89 2.36
N LEU A 312 6.19 -7.01 1.48
CA LEU A 312 5.99 -6.89 0.05
C LEU A 312 5.47 -8.22 -0.49
N CYS A 313 4.36 -8.21 -1.24
CA CYS A 313 3.69 -9.44 -1.65
C CYS A 313 3.25 -9.42 -3.11
N TRP A 314 3.82 -10.31 -3.92
CA TRP A 314 3.45 -10.58 -5.30
C TRP A 314 3.58 -9.40 -6.26
N ARG A 315 4.78 -9.19 -6.81
CA ARG A 315 5.06 -8.25 -7.90
C ARG A 315 4.92 -6.77 -7.52
N VAL A 316 5.27 -6.44 -6.29
CA VAL A 316 5.45 -5.03 -5.90
C VAL A 316 6.75 -4.52 -6.53
N ARG A 317 6.66 -3.49 -7.36
CA ARG A 317 7.82 -3.02 -8.13
C ARG A 317 7.96 -1.51 -8.13
N HIS A 318 9.22 -1.08 -8.26
CA HIS A 318 9.58 0.33 -8.35
C HIS A 318 9.07 1.16 -7.17
N GLY A 319 8.90 0.51 -6.02
CA GLY A 319 8.46 1.14 -4.78
C GLY A 319 9.59 1.88 -4.06
N LEU A 320 9.23 2.92 -3.35
CA LEU A 320 10.07 3.63 -2.40
C LEU A 320 9.55 3.38 -0.98
N PHE A 321 10.39 2.75 -0.17
CA PHE A 321 10.11 2.42 1.23
C PHE A 321 11.17 3.11 2.09
N GLU A 322 10.86 4.28 2.66
CA GLU A 322 11.89 5.07 3.29
C GLU A 322 11.50 5.66 4.65
N ASN A 323 12.51 5.81 5.51
CA ASN A 323 12.39 6.47 6.81
C ASN A 323 11.30 5.87 7.71
N ASN A 324 10.96 4.58 7.53
CA ASN A 324 9.99 3.91 8.37
C ASN A 324 10.66 3.35 9.64
N LEU A 325 9.93 3.37 10.74
CA LEU A 325 10.26 2.66 11.98
C LEU A 325 9.49 1.33 12.00
N LEU A 326 10.23 0.22 11.97
CA LEU A 326 9.67 -1.15 11.95
C LEU A 326 10.16 -1.88 13.21
N GLU A 327 9.36 -1.85 14.28
CA GLU A 327 9.80 -2.28 15.60
C GLU A 327 8.89 -3.30 16.28
N ASN A 328 9.48 -4.22 17.02
CA ASN A 328 8.78 -5.18 17.87
C ASN A 328 7.71 -6.02 17.15
N ASN A 329 7.84 -6.26 15.84
CA ASN A 329 6.89 -7.09 15.12
C ASN A 329 7.18 -8.58 15.36
N GLY A 330 6.17 -9.42 15.24
CA GLY A 330 6.18 -10.83 15.63
C GLY A 330 6.96 -11.75 14.70
N ARG A 331 7.45 -11.26 13.56
CA ARG A 331 8.35 -11.98 12.65
C ARG A 331 9.46 -11.07 12.15
N PHE A 332 9.37 -10.61 10.92
CA PHE A 332 10.40 -9.80 10.28
C PHE A 332 10.09 -8.30 10.36
N GLY A 333 11.14 -7.47 10.36
CA GLY A 333 10.97 -6.06 10.10
C GLY A 333 10.45 -5.82 8.68
N ILE A 334 11.16 -6.39 7.69
CA ILE A 334 10.77 -6.35 6.26
C ILE A 334 10.88 -7.75 5.66
N SER A 335 9.88 -8.16 4.87
CA SER A 335 9.87 -9.41 4.11
C SER A 335 9.66 -9.15 2.61
N ILE A 336 10.51 -9.75 1.75
CA ILE A 336 10.54 -9.52 0.29
C ILE A 336 10.62 -10.86 -0.43
N GLY A 337 9.86 -11.03 -1.51
CA GLY A 337 9.86 -12.23 -2.35
C GLY A 337 8.79 -12.15 -3.43
N HIS A 338 8.30 -13.29 -3.98
CA HIS A 338 7.19 -13.36 -4.92
C HIS A 338 7.25 -12.32 -6.08
N LYS A 339 8.44 -12.18 -6.71
CA LYS A 339 8.69 -11.19 -7.80
C LYS A 339 8.61 -9.72 -7.37
N ASP A 340 8.82 -9.43 -6.09
CA ASP A 340 8.93 -8.05 -5.61
C ASP A 340 10.32 -7.53 -6.00
N THR A 341 10.39 -6.72 -7.03
CA THR A 341 11.66 -6.37 -7.69
C THR A 341 11.82 -4.87 -7.89
N ASP A 342 13.06 -4.44 -8.02
CA ASP A 342 13.40 -3.07 -8.41
C ASP A 342 12.91 -2.01 -7.39
N ASN A 343 12.80 -2.38 -6.11
CA ASN A 343 12.39 -1.49 -5.03
C ASN A 343 13.60 -0.87 -4.33
N LEU A 344 13.43 0.33 -3.81
CA LEU A 344 14.38 1.02 -2.95
C LEU A 344 13.86 1.07 -1.51
N LEU A 345 14.65 0.48 -0.59
CA LEU A 345 14.40 0.50 0.85
C LEU A 345 15.51 1.35 1.50
N ARG A 346 15.19 2.58 1.93
CA ARG A 346 16.20 3.56 2.33
C ARG A 346 15.89 4.20 3.68
N GLY A 347 16.93 4.39 4.49
CA GLY A 347 16.84 5.16 5.73
C GLY A 347 15.87 4.57 6.76
N ASN A 348 15.44 3.31 6.64
CA ASN A 348 14.52 2.70 7.58
C ASN A 348 15.24 2.31 8.88
N HIS A 349 14.57 2.43 10.01
CA HIS A 349 15.00 1.90 11.29
C HIS A 349 14.25 0.60 11.59
N ILE A 350 14.96 -0.52 11.60
CA ILE A 350 14.43 -1.87 11.71
C ILE A 350 14.98 -2.51 12.98
N VAL A 351 14.16 -2.56 14.02
CA VAL A 351 14.66 -2.85 15.37
C VAL A 351 13.75 -3.79 16.16
N MET A 352 14.36 -4.67 16.96
CA MET A 352 13.68 -5.52 17.93
C MET A 352 12.59 -6.42 17.34
N ASN A 353 12.62 -6.72 16.06
CA ASN A 353 11.68 -7.68 15.48
C ASN A 353 12.04 -9.11 15.91
N GLU A 354 11.07 -10.00 15.95
CA GLU A 354 11.22 -11.31 16.56
C GLU A 354 12.20 -12.21 15.80
N GLU A 355 12.22 -12.11 14.48
CA GLU A 355 13.14 -12.84 13.59
C GLU A 355 14.16 -11.87 12.95
N ALA A 356 14.48 -12.04 11.68
CA ALA A 356 15.44 -11.18 10.98
C ALA A 356 14.91 -9.76 10.78
N GLY A 357 15.82 -8.77 10.75
CA GLY A 357 15.44 -7.40 10.38
C GLY A 357 14.90 -7.33 8.97
N VAL A 358 15.66 -7.85 7.98
CA VAL A 358 15.22 -7.93 6.58
C VAL A 358 15.34 -9.37 6.10
N PHE A 359 14.27 -9.87 5.49
CA PHE A 359 14.18 -11.25 5.01
C PHE A 359 13.81 -11.32 3.53
N PHE A 360 14.68 -11.88 2.71
CA PHE A 360 14.38 -12.30 1.35
C PHE A 360 13.93 -13.76 1.37
N ARG A 361 12.70 -14.01 0.92
CA ARG A 361 12.04 -15.33 1.01
C ARG A 361 12.72 -16.37 0.13
N ASN A 362 12.52 -17.64 0.47
CA ASN A 362 13.11 -18.78 -0.22
C ASN A 362 12.32 -19.09 -1.50
N GLU A 363 12.61 -18.38 -2.58
CA GLU A 363 11.92 -18.49 -3.85
C GLU A 363 12.87 -18.97 -4.96
N ALA A 364 12.34 -19.75 -5.91
CA ALA A 364 13.02 -20.04 -7.16
C ALA A 364 13.20 -18.77 -8.01
N TYR A 365 14.17 -18.74 -8.91
CA TYR A 365 14.55 -17.57 -9.70
C TYR A 365 13.36 -16.78 -10.29
N GLY A 366 12.42 -17.47 -10.92
CA GLY A 366 11.26 -16.83 -11.52
C GLY A 366 10.28 -16.16 -10.54
N MET A 367 10.43 -16.43 -9.22
CA MET A 367 9.59 -15.89 -8.15
C MET A 367 10.37 -15.04 -7.15
N ALA A 368 11.69 -15.00 -7.24
CA ALA A 368 12.54 -14.34 -6.27
C ALA A 368 12.48 -12.79 -6.36
N GLY A 369 12.88 -12.14 -5.27
CA GLY A 369 12.87 -10.68 -5.11
C GLY A 369 14.15 -10.01 -5.63
N HIS A 370 14.34 -9.99 -6.94
CA HIS A 370 15.55 -9.47 -7.57
C HIS A 370 15.69 -7.94 -7.59
N ARG A 371 16.91 -7.44 -7.70
CA ARG A 371 17.28 -6.05 -7.98
C ARG A 371 16.71 -5.03 -6.99
N ASN A 372 16.47 -5.47 -5.75
CA ASN A 372 16.12 -4.56 -4.67
C ASN A 372 17.38 -3.91 -4.09
N ARG A 373 17.25 -2.69 -3.63
CA ARG A 373 18.32 -1.90 -3.04
C ARG A 373 17.99 -1.57 -1.58
N LEU A 374 18.92 -1.89 -0.68
CA LEU A 374 18.86 -1.53 0.73
C LEU A 374 19.94 -0.48 1.00
N GLU A 375 19.54 0.76 1.27
CA GLU A 375 20.47 1.88 1.40
C GLU A 375 20.25 2.65 2.70
N GLU A 376 21.33 2.91 3.39
CA GLU A 376 21.33 3.81 4.57
C GLU A 376 20.36 3.39 5.69
N ASN A 377 19.97 2.09 5.77
CA ASN A 377 19.09 1.59 6.81
C ASN A 377 19.88 1.32 8.11
N LEU A 378 19.22 1.54 9.25
CA LEU A 378 19.67 1.10 10.55
C LEU A 378 18.93 -0.20 10.92
N ILE A 379 19.66 -1.31 11.02
CA ILE A 379 19.12 -2.65 11.30
C ILE A 379 19.76 -3.15 12.58
N GLU A 380 19.03 -3.12 13.69
CA GLU A 380 19.65 -3.41 14.97
C GLU A 380 18.78 -4.25 15.91
N ASN A 381 19.44 -5.08 16.70
CA ASN A 381 18.84 -5.79 17.82
C ASN A 381 17.64 -6.68 17.45
N ASN A 382 17.58 -7.18 16.22
CA ASN A 382 16.55 -8.11 15.79
C ASN A 382 16.84 -9.53 16.36
N GLY A 383 15.94 -10.48 16.18
CA GLY A 383 16.03 -11.77 16.85
C GLY A 383 15.63 -11.68 18.32
N ARG A 384 14.50 -11.04 18.60
CA ARG A 384 14.08 -10.78 20.00
C ARG A 384 13.83 -12.05 20.83
N LYS A 385 13.39 -13.14 20.21
CA LYS A 385 13.12 -14.41 20.90
C LYS A 385 14.14 -15.51 20.60
N SER A 386 14.82 -15.46 19.47
CA SER A 386 15.79 -16.46 19.04
C SER A 386 16.88 -15.84 18.18
N PRO A 387 18.08 -16.49 18.11
CA PRO A 387 19.15 -15.98 17.27
C PRO A 387 18.73 -15.79 15.81
N ALA A 388 18.93 -14.58 15.29
CA ALA A 388 18.58 -14.21 13.92
C ALA A 388 19.65 -13.31 13.28
N PRO A 389 19.72 -13.24 11.94
CA PRO A 389 20.54 -12.25 11.26
C PRO A 389 19.85 -10.89 11.14
N GLY A 390 20.63 -9.82 11.00
CA GLY A 390 20.10 -8.52 10.61
C GLY A 390 19.44 -8.57 9.23
N ILE A 391 20.17 -9.13 8.23
CA ILE A 391 19.64 -9.39 6.88
C ILE A 391 19.81 -10.88 6.56
N ARG A 392 18.77 -11.53 6.05
CA ARG A 392 18.83 -12.91 5.55
C ARG A 392 18.38 -12.98 4.10
N VAL A 393 19.23 -13.50 3.22
CA VAL A 393 18.91 -13.71 1.81
C VAL A 393 18.79 -15.20 1.53
N ARG A 394 17.61 -15.63 1.06
CA ARG A 394 17.33 -17.02 0.69
C ARG A 394 16.89 -17.14 -0.77
N GLY A 395 16.80 -18.38 -1.23
CA GLY A 395 16.38 -18.73 -2.57
C GLY A 395 17.31 -18.16 -3.65
N GLU A 396 16.86 -18.17 -4.88
CA GLU A 396 17.63 -17.73 -6.05
C GLU A 396 17.58 -16.20 -6.25
N THR A 397 17.40 -15.43 -5.16
CA THR A 397 17.34 -13.97 -5.16
C THR A 397 18.70 -13.37 -5.53
N GLY A 398 18.73 -12.42 -6.47
CA GLY A 398 20.00 -11.81 -6.91
C GLY A 398 19.85 -10.43 -7.53
N GLY A 399 21.01 -9.83 -7.88
CA GLY A 399 21.08 -8.45 -8.34
C GLY A 399 20.82 -7.44 -7.22
N LEU A 400 21.05 -7.83 -5.97
CA LEU A 400 20.80 -6.98 -4.81
C LEU A 400 21.95 -6.00 -4.59
N ILE A 401 21.64 -4.82 -4.07
CA ILE A 401 22.62 -3.81 -3.65
C ILE A 401 22.34 -3.43 -2.19
N PHE A 402 23.30 -3.66 -1.32
CA PHE A 402 23.26 -3.22 0.08
C PHE A 402 24.35 -2.16 0.28
N ARG A 403 23.94 -0.92 0.49
CA ARG A 403 24.84 0.23 0.52
C ARG A 403 24.65 1.06 1.78
N LYS A 404 25.75 1.38 2.45
CA LYS A 404 25.81 2.27 3.62
C LYS A 404 24.84 1.91 4.74
N ASN A 405 24.42 0.65 4.87
CA ASN A 405 23.57 0.24 5.97
C ASN A 405 24.41 0.11 7.25
N VAL A 406 23.81 0.42 8.38
CA VAL A 406 24.36 0.14 9.71
C VAL A 406 23.61 -1.06 10.27
N ILE A 407 24.33 -2.19 10.47
CA ILE A 407 23.75 -3.44 10.94
C ILE A 407 24.48 -3.81 12.23
N ARG A 408 23.77 -3.78 13.38
CA ARG A 408 24.46 -3.98 14.65
C ARG A 408 23.62 -4.67 15.71
N GLU A 409 24.32 -5.39 16.60
CA GLU A 409 23.81 -5.86 17.88
C GLU A 409 24.44 -5.03 18.99
N THR A 410 23.61 -4.37 19.77
CA THR A 410 24.07 -3.52 20.88
C THR A 410 23.74 -4.10 22.25
N ARG A 411 22.93 -5.14 22.31
CA ARG A 411 22.60 -5.89 23.53
C ARG A 411 23.78 -6.78 23.95
N SER A 412 23.82 -7.21 25.20
CA SER A 412 24.87 -8.06 25.74
C SER A 412 24.31 -9.35 26.35
N GLY A 413 25.19 -10.32 26.58
CA GLY A 413 24.81 -11.61 27.19
C GLY A 413 23.77 -12.34 26.35
N ASP A 414 22.84 -13.02 27.04
CA ASP A 414 21.81 -13.85 26.40
C ASP A 414 20.78 -13.05 25.58
N GLN A 415 20.78 -11.73 25.69
CA GLN A 415 19.90 -10.87 24.91
C GLN A 415 20.50 -10.49 23.55
N ALA A 416 21.79 -10.71 23.33
CA ALA A 416 22.48 -10.41 22.06
C ALA A 416 22.14 -11.43 20.98
N LEU A 417 20.92 -11.38 20.44
CA LEU A 417 20.35 -12.38 19.56
C LEU A 417 20.45 -12.07 18.07
N GLN A 418 20.79 -10.83 17.66
CA GLN A 418 21.18 -10.55 16.27
C GLN A 418 22.62 -11.01 16.05
N THR A 419 22.83 -12.32 16.07
CA THR A 419 24.16 -12.94 16.10
C THR A 419 24.92 -12.83 14.78
N THR A 420 24.24 -12.55 13.68
CA THR A 420 24.82 -12.41 12.34
C THR A 420 24.37 -11.11 11.73
N GLY A 421 25.29 -10.36 11.11
CA GLY A 421 24.93 -9.14 10.38
C GLY A 421 24.16 -9.48 9.11
N ILE A 422 24.84 -10.13 8.15
CA ILE A 422 24.24 -10.56 6.87
C ILE A 422 24.46 -12.06 6.70
N ARG A 423 23.38 -12.80 6.42
CA ARG A 423 23.43 -14.23 6.07
C ARG A 423 22.91 -14.44 4.66
N ILE A 424 23.78 -15.01 3.79
CA ILE A 424 23.51 -15.29 2.40
C ILE A 424 23.50 -16.81 2.23
N GLU A 425 22.36 -17.38 1.83
CA GLU A 425 22.20 -18.81 1.64
C GLU A 425 22.78 -19.25 0.28
N SER A 426 23.06 -20.54 0.12
CA SER A 426 23.82 -21.11 -1.00
C SER A 426 23.26 -20.84 -2.40
N GLN A 427 21.95 -20.70 -2.53
CA GLN A 427 21.27 -20.48 -3.80
C GLN A 427 21.20 -19.00 -4.21
N ALA A 428 21.56 -18.08 -3.33
CA ALA A 428 21.44 -16.64 -3.60
C ALA A 428 22.38 -16.22 -4.75
N GLY A 429 21.87 -15.35 -5.61
CA GLY A 429 22.61 -14.80 -6.74
C GLY A 429 23.56 -13.66 -6.36
N GLN A 430 23.86 -12.79 -7.31
CA GLN A 430 24.78 -11.67 -7.10
C GLN A 430 24.23 -10.68 -6.07
N ILE A 431 25.10 -10.28 -5.14
CA ILE A 431 24.81 -9.25 -4.12
C ILE A 431 26.03 -8.32 -4.07
N GLU A 432 25.79 -7.03 -4.28
CA GLU A 432 26.80 -5.98 -4.08
C GLU A 432 26.72 -5.47 -2.64
N LEU A 433 27.85 -5.45 -1.94
CA LEU A 433 28.00 -4.91 -0.59
C LEU A 433 28.93 -3.70 -0.64
N ASP A 434 28.38 -2.50 -0.41
CA ASP A 434 29.12 -1.25 -0.53
C ASP A 434 29.02 -0.41 0.75
N ASN A 435 30.15 -0.17 1.41
CA ASN A 435 30.29 0.71 2.57
C ASN A 435 29.30 0.43 3.73
N ASN A 436 28.89 -0.83 3.96
CA ASN A 436 28.07 -1.19 5.10
C ASN A 436 28.92 -1.28 6.37
N SER A 437 28.41 -0.71 7.48
CA SER A 437 28.98 -0.86 8.83
C SER A 437 28.30 -2.03 9.53
N ILE A 438 29.03 -3.10 9.85
CA ILE A 438 28.45 -4.29 10.44
C ILE A 438 29.16 -4.60 11.76
N GLN A 439 28.37 -4.75 12.82
CA GLN A 439 28.82 -5.11 14.16
C GLN A 439 27.93 -6.21 14.73
N ALA A 440 28.33 -7.47 14.58
CA ALA A 440 27.64 -8.65 15.10
C ALA A 440 28.70 -9.71 15.48
N LYS A 441 28.28 -10.76 16.17
CA LYS A 441 29.19 -11.89 16.50
C LYS A 441 29.83 -12.48 15.21
N GLN A 442 29.03 -12.56 14.15
CA GLN A 442 29.49 -12.90 12.79
C GLN A 442 28.98 -11.81 11.83
N ASN A 443 29.90 -11.04 11.25
CA ASN A 443 29.50 -9.93 10.39
C ASN A 443 28.79 -10.42 9.13
N ILE A 444 29.39 -11.39 8.41
CA ILE A 444 28.82 -11.94 7.18
C ILE A 444 29.03 -13.47 7.18
N ILE A 445 27.97 -14.19 6.89
CA ILE A 445 27.99 -15.62 6.55
C ILE A 445 27.54 -15.73 5.11
N ASP A 446 28.46 -16.11 4.21
CA ASP A 446 28.18 -16.37 2.80
C ASP A 446 28.35 -17.85 2.50
N LEU A 447 27.24 -18.54 2.25
CA LEU A 447 27.22 -19.99 1.99
C LEU A 447 27.27 -20.34 0.51
N ARG A 448 27.38 -19.36 -0.40
CA ARG A 448 27.46 -19.60 -1.86
C ARG A 448 28.79 -20.18 -2.29
N GLN A 449 29.81 -20.05 -1.47
CA GLN A 449 31.20 -20.49 -1.75
C GLN A 449 31.56 -21.80 -1.05
N GLN A 450 30.61 -22.48 -0.43
CA GLN A 450 30.83 -23.74 0.29
C GLN A 450 30.41 -24.97 -0.51
#